data_710fa5f31e9c2d63017580f3f378fc94
#
_entry.id   710fa5f31e9c2d63017580f3f378fc94
#
_cell.length_a   1.000
_cell.length_b   1.000
_cell.length_c   1.000
_cell.angle_alpha   90.00
_cell.angle_beta   90.00
_cell.angle_gamma   90.00
#
_symmetry.space_group_name_H-M   'P 1'
#
loop_
_entity.id
_entity.type
_entity.pdbx_description
1 polymer ?
#
loop_
_entity_poly.entity_id
_entity_poly.type
_entity_poly.pdbx_seq_one_letter_code
_entity_poly.pdbx_strand_id
1 'polypeptide(L)'
;MTLVESVSLRRVLDSRGNPTVEADVLTEAGGFGRAAAPSGASTGEYEAVERPPHEAIAAAREHAIPRLVGEVYAGDQREVDAALHAADGTDDFSEIGANSAVAVSMAAAKAGADTVGLPLFQHLGGAFRGARQSFPVPLGNVVGGGEHAAESTAIQEFLAAPVGAPSVQEAVFANADVHAAVADVLTERGLAAAKGDEGAWAPPVGDAEAFEIVDEAVSRVADERGFEIQFGLDVAAAEMYDADAGVYRAGDTERTPEEQRDWIAGLVEEYELAYVEDPLDETDFDGFAELTDRVGDQTLICGDDLFVTNVERLQRGIDTGAANSILIKPNQIGTLTDAFDAVELAGAAGMDSVVSHRSGETEDTTIAHLAVATDAGYVKTGTVGGERTAKLNELIRIAEDAV
;
A
#
# COMPACT_ATOMS: atom_id res chain seq x y z
N MET A 1 5.42 21.24 25.03
CA MET A 1 4.12 21.24 24.32
C MET A 1 4.39 20.92 22.85
N THR A 2 3.50 20.18 22.20
CA THR A 2 3.65 19.77 20.79
C THR A 2 3.14 20.83 19.80
N LEU A 3 2.96 22.12 20.22
CA LEU A 3 2.49 23.19 19.35
C LEU A 3 3.44 23.32 18.15
N VAL A 4 2.90 23.41 16.95
CA VAL A 4 3.68 23.55 15.72
C VAL A 4 4.36 24.91 15.67
N GLU A 5 5.71 24.94 15.65
CA GLU A 5 6.51 26.16 15.56
C GLU A 5 6.78 26.54 14.10
N SER A 6 7.05 25.53 13.25
CA SER A 6 7.29 25.79 11.83
C SER A 6 6.98 24.57 10.95
N VAL A 7 6.59 24.86 9.70
CA VAL A 7 6.42 23.89 8.62
C VAL A 7 7.22 24.35 7.41
N SER A 8 8.06 23.48 6.87
CA SER A 8 8.84 23.73 5.65
C SER A 8 8.54 22.69 4.60
N LEU A 9 8.30 23.14 3.37
CA LEU A 9 8.00 22.26 2.24
C LEU A 9 9.07 22.43 1.15
N ARG A 10 9.48 21.31 0.55
CA ARG A 10 10.42 21.27 -0.57
C ARG A 10 10.07 20.20 -1.58
N ARG A 11 10.65 20.30 -2.76
CA ARG A 11 10.60 19.22 -3.76
C ARG A 11 11.76 18.26 -3.52
N VAL A 12 11.45 16.97 -3.58
CA VAL A 12 12.42 15.88 -3.59
C VAL A 12 12.11 14.95 -4.77
N LEU A 13 12.93 13.91 -4.98
CA LEU A 13 12.68 12.91 -6.02
C LEU A 13 12.04 11.66 -5.41
N ASP A 14 11.12 11.06 -6.15
CA ASP A 14 10.66 9.69 -5.91
C ASP A 14 11.61 8.66 -6.54
N SER A 15 11.33 7.37 -6.36
CA SER A 15 12.12 6.25 -6.88
C SER A 15 12.17 6.16 -8.40
N ARG A 16 11.23 6.82 -9.09
CA ARG A 16 11.17 6.91 -10.55
C ARG A 16 11.87 8.16 -11.09
N GLY A 17 12.42 9.00 -10.20
CA GLY A 17 13.08 10.26 -10.54
C GLY A 17 12.10 11.41 -10.83
N ASN A 18 10.81 11.25 -10.47
CA ASN A 18 9.83 12.30 -10.57
C ASN A 18 9.87 13.20 -9.32
N PRO A 19 9.53 14.50 -9.46
CA PRO A 19 9.46 15.38 -8.31
C PRO A 19 8.22 15.08 -7.46
N THR A 20 8.40 15.03 -6.14
CA THR A 20 7.34 14.95 -5.15
C THR A 20 7.54 15.98 -4.03
N VAL A 21 6.67 15.96 -3.00
CA VAL A 21 6.67 16.90 -1.88
C VAL A 21 7.24 16.25 -0.62
N GLU A 22 8.18 16.95 0.04
CA GLU A 22 8.66 16.64 1.38
C GLU A 22 8.35 17.78 2.34
N ALA A 23 7.87 17.42 3.53
CA ALA A 23 7.58 18.34 4.62
C ALA A 23 8.52 18.13 5.81
N ASP A 24 8.96 19.21 6.44
CA ASP A 24 9.54 19.24 7.78
C ASP A 24 8.56 19.96 8.71
N VAL A 25 8.31 19.39 9.87
CA VAL A 25 7.54 19.99 10.97
C VAL A 25 8.43 20.07 12.20
N LEU A 26 8.48 21.23 12.85
CA LEU A 26 9.16 21.46 14.12
C LEU A 26 8.14 21.92 15.15
N THR A 27 8.22 21.39 16.37
CA THR A 27 7.40 21.83 17.49
C THR A 27 8.16 22.80 18.39
N GLU A 28 7.45 23.64 19.17
CA GLU A 28 8.06 24.57 20.15
C GLU A 28 8.94 23.85 21.19
N ALA A 29 8.69 22.57 21.45
CA ALA A 29 9.50 21.77 22.37
C ALA A 29 10.75 21.14 21.70
N GLY A 30 10.95 21.38 20.40
CA GLY A 30 12.08 20.91 19.62
C GLY A 30 11.89 19.55 18.95
N GLY A 31 10.72 18.95 19.04
CA GLY A 31 10.40 17.72 18.31
C GLY A 31 10.35 17.96 16.81
N PHE A 32 10.98 17.08 16.04
CA PHE A 32 11.15 17.18 14.61
C PHE A 32 10.53 16.00 13.88
N GLY A 33 9.86 16.27 12.77
CA GLY A 33 9.36 15.26 11.86
C GLY A 33 9.60 15.63 10.41
N ARG A 34 10.01 14.66 9.62
CA ARG A 34 10.18 14.74 8.16
C ARG A 34 9.44 13.62 7.49
N ALA A 35 8.71 13.95 6.45
CA ALA A 35 8.05 12.96 5.61
C ALA A 35 7.95 13.42 4.16
N ALA A 36 8.00 12.47 3.24
CA ALA A 36 7.86 12.69 1.81
C ALA A 36 6.68 11.89 1.26
N ALA A 37 5.87 12.53 0.42
CA ALA A 37 4.72 11.90 -0.20
C ALA A 37 5.17 10.90 -1.27
N PRO A 38 4.64 9.65 -1.29
CA PRO A 38 4.76 8.76 -2.43
C PRO A 38 3.81 9.20 -3.55
N SER A 39 3.92 8.60 -4.76
CA SER A 39 3.05 8.88 -5.91
C SER A 39 2.68 7.61 -6.68
N GLY A 40 1.44 7.49 -7.16
CA GLY A 40 1.01 6.37 -7.99
C GLY A 40 1.56 6.42 -9.42
N ALA A 41 1.64 5.27 -10.12
CA ALA A 41 1.80 5.20 -11.57
C ALA A 41 0.44 5.27 -12.25
N SER A 42 -0.48 4.37 -11.87
CA SER A 42 -1.91 4.48 -12.11
C SER A 42 -2.56 5.17 -10.89
N THR A 43 -3.60 5.93 -11.11
CA THR A 43 -4.39 6.56 -10.05
C THR A 43 -5.86 6.21 -10.29
N GLY A 44 -6.52 5.62 -9.30
CA GLY A 44 -7.96 5.36 -9.34
C GLY A 44 -8.75 6.67 -9.53
N GLU A 45 -9.88 6.59 -10.23
CA GLU A 45 -10.72 7.77 -10.54
C GLU A 45 -11.15 8.55 -9.26
N TYR A 46 -11.18 7.86 -8.12
CA TYR A 46 -11.71 8.40 -6.86
C TYR A 46 -10.62 8.76 -5.85
N GLU A 47 -9.34 8.72 -6.23
CA GLU A 47 -8.24 9.15 -5.35
C GLU A 47 -8.24 10.67 -5.14
N ALA A 48 -7.70 11.11 -4.00
CA ALA A 48 -7.42 12.51 -3.75
C ALA A 48 -6.40 13.06 -4.77
N VAL A 49 -6.59 14.31 -5.16
CA VAL A 49 -5.87 14.92 -6.28
C VAL A 49 -4.44 15.30 -5.93
N GLU A 50 -3.47 14.67 -6.58
CA GLU A 50 -2.09 15.14 -6.55
C GLU A 50 -1.92 16.34 -7.49
N ARG A 51 -1.29 17.41 -6.99
CA ARG A 51 -0.95 18.58 -7.81
C ARG A 51 0.52 18.55 -8.21
N PRO A 52 0.91 19.24 -9.31
CA PRO A 52 2.32 19.47 -9.57
C PRO A 52 3.03 20.01 -8.33
N PRO A 53 4.15 19.40 -7.84
CA PRO A 53 4.71 19.70 -6.53
C PRO A 53 5.02 21.17 -6.26
N HIS A 54 5.35 21.95 -7.30
CA HIS A 54 5.59 23.38 -7.12
C HIS A 54 4.32 24.19 -6.85
N GLU A 55 3.17 23.76 -7.42
CA GLU A 55 1.86 24.35 -7.18
C GLU A 55 1.31 23.93 -5.82
N ALA A 56 1.38 22.62 -5.49
CA ALA A 56 0.98 22.09 -4.20
C ALA A 56 1.73 22.80 -3.05
N ILE A 57 3.06 22.96 -3.15
CA ILE A 57 3.87 23.67 -2.17
C ILE A 57 3.47 25.15 -2.05
N ALA A 58 3.18 25.81 -3.18
CA ALA A 58 2.76 27.21 -3.15
C ALA A 58 1.41 27.38 -2.45
N ALA A 59 0.43 26.55 -2.81
CA ALA A 59 -0.90 26.54 -2.22
C ALA A 59 -0.87 26.19 -0.72
N ALA A 60 -0.13 25.14 -0.33
CA ALA A 60 0.02 24.76 1.07
C ALA A 60 0.69 25.87 1.91
N ARG A 61 1.66 26.59 1.36
CA ARG A 61 2.28 27.75 2.03
C ARG A 61 1.30 28.90 2.25
N GLU A 62 0.41 29.12 1.31
CA GLU A 62 -0.58 30.18 1.38
C GLU A 62 -1.76 29.82 2.30
N HIS A 63 -2.25 28.59 2.25
CA HIS A 63 -3.51 28.21 2.86
C HIS A 63 -3.38 27.30 4.08
N ALA A 64 -2.45 26.31 4.06
CA ALA A 64 -2.30 25.33 5.13
C ALA A 64 -1.34 25.79 6.24
N ILE A 65 -0.13 26.25 5.91
CA ILE A 65 0.87 26.63 6.92
C ILE A 65 0.35 27.67 7.93
N PRO A 66 -0.38 28.74 7.53
CA PRO A 66 -0.93 29.71 8.49
C PRO A 66 -1.98 29.13 9.46
N ARG A 67 -2.59 27.99 9.12
CA ARG A 67 -3.56 27.29 9.99
C ARG A 67 -2.89 26.29 10.93
N LEU A 68 -1.64 25.97 10.71
CA LEU A 68 -0.87 25.00 11.49
C LEU A 68 0.07 25.66 12.48
N VAL A 69 0.85 26.65 12.02
CA VAL A 69 1.92 27.29 12.81
C VAL A 69 1.33 28.17 13.91
N GLY A 70 1.61 27.81 15.17
CA GLY A 70 1.11 28.51 16.35
C GLY A 70 -0.37 28.24 16.67
N GLU A 71 -1.04 27.38 15.91
CA GLU A 71 -2.49 27.15 16.02
C GLU A 71 -2.82 25.72 16.43
N VAL A 72 -2.06 24.70 15.99
CA VAL A 72 -2.37 23.28 16.25
C VAL A 72 -1.21 22.57 16.97
N TYR A 73 -1.56 21.47 17.62
CA TYR A 73 -0.60 20.60 18.30
C TYR A 73 -0.27 19.39 17.44
N ALA A 74 1.00 19.22 17.06
CA ALA A 74 1.48 18.07 16.28
C ALA A 74 1.22 16.70 16.92
N GLY A 75 0.96 16.67 18.24
CA GLY A 75 0.56 15.46 18.97
C GLY A 75 -0.93 15.13 18.87
N ASP A 76 -1.75 16.01 18.30
CA ASP A 76 -3.16 15.79 18.01
C ASP A 76 -3.34 15.67 16.49
N GLN A 77 -3.21 14.44 15.97
CA GLN A 77 -3.27 14.17 14.54
C GLN A 77 -4.57 14.64 13.92
N ARG A 78 -5.71 14.43 14.62
CA ARG A 78 -7.02 14.83 14.10
C ARG A 78 -7.14 16.35 13.98
N GLU A 79 -6.54 17.13 14.89
CA GLU A 79 -6.52 18.59 14.82
C GLU A 79 -5.66 19.08 13.64
N VAL A 80 -4.48 18.46 13.43
CA VAL A 80 -3.60 18.76 12.28
C VAL A 80 -4.32 18.50 10.96
N ASP A 81 -4.92 17.33 10.80
CA ASP A 81 -5.55 16.91 9.55
C ASP A 81 -6.85 17.70 9.29
N ALA A 82 -7.61 18.03 10.33
CA ALA A 82 -8.75 18.95 10.21
C ALA A 82 -8.33 20.36 9.74
N ALA A 83 -7.16 20.84 10.15
CA ALA A 83 -6.62 22.12 9.66
C ALA A 83 -6.20 22.03 8.18
N LEU A 84 -5.71 20.88 7.71
CA LEU A 84 -5.41 20.63 6.29
C LEU A 84 -6.68 20.61 5.44
N HIS A 85 -7.73 19.89 5.86
CA HIS A 85 -9.03 19.91 5.20
C HIS A 85 -9.64 21.33 5.15
N ALA A 86 -9.56 22.07 6.27
CA ALA A 86 -10.03 23.45 6.29
C ALA A 86 -9.21 24.42 5.43
N ALA A 87 -7.96 24.07 5.13
CA ALA A 87 -7.10 24.84 4.22
C ALA A 87 -7.44 24.55 2.75
N ASP A 88 -7.76 23.30 2.43
CA ASP A 88 -8.12 22.86 1.10
C ASP A 88 -9.55 23.30 0.73
N GLY A 89 -10.53 22.94 1.54
CA GLY A 89 -11.93 23.30 1.37
C GLY A 89 -12.67 22.51 0.30
N THR A 90 -12.04 21.48 -0.30
CA THR A 90 -12.65 20.49 -1.20
C THR A 90 -12.68 19.12 -0.53
N ASP A 91 -13.35 18.16 -1.15
CA ASP A 91 -13.46 16.80 -0.61
C ASP A 91 -12.28 15.90 -1.06
N ASP A 92 -11.43 16.37 -2.00
CA ASP A 92 -10.41 15.59 -2.70
C ASP A 92 -9.00 16.20 -2.67
N PHE A 93 -8.76 17.21 -1.85
CA PHE A 93 -7.50 17.96 -1.78
C PHE A 93 -7.05 18.63 -3.10
N SER A 94 -7.99 18.96 -4.00
CA SER A 94 -7.67 19.57 -5.28
C SER A 94 -7.11 21.00 -5.20
N GLU A 95 -7.21 21.70 -4.06
CA GLU A 95 -6.68 23.05 -3.87
C GLU A 95 -5.25 23.07 -3.35
N ILE A 96 -4.91 22.34 -2.28
CA ILE A 96 -3.54 22.33 -1.72
C ILE A 96 -2.72 21.11 -2.20
N GLY A 97 -3.36 20.13 -2.83
CA GLY A 97 -2.76 18.89 -3.30
C GLY A 97 -2.63 17.82 -2.21
N ALA A 98 -3.12 16.60 -2.50
CA ALA A 98 -3.02 15.45 -1.61
C ALA A 98 -1.55 15.14 -1.23
N ASN A 99 -0.62 15.34 -2.16
CA ASN A 99 0.82 15.18 -1.91
C ASN A 99 1.38 16.17 -0.88
N SER A 100 0.91 17.42 -0.85
CA SER A 100 1.28 18.36 0.23
C SER A 100 0.59 18.01 1.54
N ALA A 101 -0.69 17.63 1.50
CA ALA A 101 -1.46 17.28 2.68
C ALA A 101 -0.85 16.05 3.40
N VAL A 102 -0.63 14.94 2.69
CA VAL A 102 -0.09 13.71 3.30
C VAL A 102 1.34 13.90 3.83
N ALA A 103 2.20 14.66 3.11
CA ALA A 103 3.55 14.94 3.58
C ALA A 103 3.54 15.72 4.90
N VAL A 104 2.66 16.73 5.04
CA VAL A 104 2.52 17.50 6.28
C VAL A 104 1.89 16.65 7.38
N SER A 105 0.84 15.90 7.10
CA SER A 105 0.17 15.00 8.05
C SER A 105 1.17 14.00 8.66
N MET A 106 1.94 13.29 7.83
CA MET A 106 2.97 12.35 8.29
C MET A 106 4.12 13.03 9.05
N ALA A 107 4.58 14.20 8.59
CA ALA A 107 5.64 14.94 9.27
C ALA A 107 5.20 15.44 10.65
N ALA A 108 3.94 15.90 10.78
CA ALA A 108 3.38 16.32 12.05
C ALA A 108 3.30 15.16 13.05
N ALA A 109 2.83 13.98 12.62
CA ALA A 109 2.82 12.78 13.45
C ALA A 109 4.21 12.43 14.01
N LYS A 110 5.24 12.49 13.16
CA LYS A 110 6.64 12.25 13.56
C LYS A 110 7.13 13.30 14.54
N ALA A 111 6.84 14.58 14.31
CA ALA A 111 7.23 15.68 15.22
C ALA A 111 6.50 15.56 16.59
N GLY A 112 5.24 15.16 16.58
CA GLY A 112 4.46 14.85 17.79
C GLY A 112 5.08 13.72 18.59
N ALA A 113 5.38 12.60 17.93
CA ALA A 113 6.03 11.44 18.53
C ALA A 113 7.40 11.77 19.14
N ASP A 114 8.26 12.48 18.38
CA ASP A 114 9.59 12.91 18.82
C ASP A 114 9.50 13.86 20.04
N THR A 115 8.54 14.79 20.05
CA THR A 115 8.32 15.69 21.18
C THR A 115 8.04 14.95 22.50
N VAL A 116 7.28 13.86 22.43
CA VAL A 116 6.90 13.10 23.62
C VAL A 116 7.81 11.91 23.89
N GLY A 117 8.81 11.69 23.04
CA GLY A 117 9.81 10.62 23.16
C GLY A 117 9.21 9.21 22.97
N LEU A 118 8.19 9.09 22.13
CA LEU A 118 7.59 7.80 21.79
C LEU A 118 8.03 7.37 20.38
N PRO A 119 8.22 6.07 20.14
CA PRO A 119 8.26 5.54 18.79
C PRO A 119 7.00 5.90 18.01
N LEU A 120 7.13 6.21 16.71
CA LEU A 120 5.99 6.67 15.89
C LEU A 120 4.82 5.67 15.90
N PHE A 121 5.08 4.36 15.78
CA PHE A 121 4.02 3.35 15.82
C PHE A 121 3.24 3.35 17.15
N GLN A 122 3.88 3.69 18.28
CA GLN A 122 3.22 3.81 19.58
C GLN A 122 2.40 5.11 19.68
N HIS A 123 2.92 6.18 19.14
CA HIS A 123 2.23 7.45 19.09
C HIS A 123 0.94 7.33 18.25
N LEU A 124 1.05 6.76 17.05
CA LEU A 124 -0.08 6.52 16.16
C LEU A 124 -1.06 5.49 16.72
N GLY A 125 -0.57 4.40 17.29
CA GLY A 125 -1.38 3.28 17.76
C GLY A 125 -2.12 3.52 19.08
N GLY A 126 -1.96 4.68 19.71
CA GLY A 126 -2.53 4.94 21.04
C GLY A 126 -4.05 4.77 21.13
N ALA A 127 -4.77 4.97 20.04
CA ALA A 127 -6.21 4.80 19.94
C ALA A 127 -6.66 3.39 19.50
N PHE A 128 -5.78 2.63 18.79
CA PHE A 128 -6.15 1.39 18.12
C PHE A 128 -5.59 0.13 18.80
N ARG A 129 -4.65 0.26 19.74
CA ARG A 129 -4.06 -0.90 20.41
C ARG A 129 -5.04 -1.64 21.31
N GLY A 130 -5.51 -2.79 20.81
CA GLY A 130 -5.97 -3.88 21.63
C GLY A 130 -4.81 -4.63 22.33
N ALA A 131 -5.12 -5.64 23.13
CA ALA A 131 -4.14 -6.42 23.88
C ALA A 131 -3.24 -7.36 23.03
N ARG A 132 -3.40 -7.38 21.70
CA ARG A 132 -2.59 -8.19 20.77
C ARG A 132 -1.61 -7.27 20.06
N GLN A 133 -0.32 -7.59 20.16
CA GLN A 133 0.71 -7.10 19.27
C GLN A 133 0.86 -8.16 18.18
N SER A 134 0.18 -8.00 17.05
CA SER A 134 0.50 -8.72 15.83
C SER A 134 1.37 -7.82 14.94
N PHE A 135 2.27 -8.44 14.22
CA PHE A 135 3.03 -7.75 13.18
C PHE A 135 2.51 -8.20 11.82
N PRO A 136 2.44 -7.28 10.85
CA PRO A 136 1.94 -7.63 9.52
C PRO A 136 2.85 -8.63 8.82
N VAL A 137 2.26 -9.51 8.03
CA VAL A 137 3.00 -10.34 7.07
C VAL A 137 3.40 -9.46 5.88
N PRO A 138 4.70 -9.37 5.51
CA PRO A 138 5.11 -8.60 4.35
C PRO A 138 4.74 -9.35 3.06
N LEU A 139 3.97 -8.69 2.18
CA LEU A 139 3.73 -9.11 0.80
C LEU A 139 4.87 -8.60 -0.08
N GLY A 140 5.68 -9.50 -0.61
CA GLY A 140 6.87 -9.16 -1.39
C GLY A 140 6.65 -9.30 -2.89
N ASN A 141 6.59 -8.22 -3.66
CA ASN A 141 6.52 -8.29 -5.11
C ASN A 141 7.79 -8.95 -5.69
N VAL A 142 7.64 -10.11 -6.30
CA VAL A 142 8.75 -10.92 -6.84
C VAL A 142 8.73 -11.04 -8.36
N VAL A 143 7.53 -10.99 -8.98
CA VAL A 143 7.34 -10.87 -10.43
C VAL A 143 6.34 -9.76 -10.69
N GLY A 144 6.67 -8.83 -11.57
CA GLY A 144 5.86 -7.66 -11.93
C GLY A 144 5.59 -7.59 -13.42
N GLY A 145 4.39 -7.11 -13.75
CA GLY A 145 3.89 -6.87 -15.10
C GLY A 145 2.98 -5.66 -15.17
N GLY A 146 1.94 -5.71 -16.01
CA GLY A 146 0.99 -4.63 -16.17
C GLY A 146 1.65 -3.27 -16.44
N GLU A 147 1.16 -2.22 -15.79
CA GLU A 147 1.73 -0.87 -15.88
C GLU A 147 3.15 -0.75 -15.27
N HIS A 148 3.55 -1.68 -14.40
CA HIS A 148 4.87 -1.67 -13.78
C HIS A 148 5.98 -2.21 -14.69
N ALA A 149 5.65 -2.96 -15.75
CA ALA A 149 6.62 -3.55 -16.66
C ALA A 149 6.02 -3.92 -18.02
N ALA A 150 6.20 -3.07 -19.01
CA ALA A 150 5.81 -3.35 -20.39
C ALA A 150 6.42 -4.67 -20.89
N GLU A 151 5.67 -5.43 -21.71
CA GLU A 151 6.10 -6.71 -22.31
C GLU A 151 6.30 -7.87 -21.31
N SER A 152 5.76 -7.79 -20.08
CA SER A 152 5.73 -8.86 -19.09
C SER A 152 4.31 -9.45 -18.96
N THR A 153 3.92 -9.91 -17.77
CA THR A 153 2.59 -10.48 -17.46
C THR A 153 1.47 -9.45 -17.59
N ALA A 154 0.23 -9.90 -17.81
CA ALA A 154 -0.95 -9.04 -17.73
C ALA A 154 -1.31 -8.75 -16.26
N ILE A 155 -1.17 -9.73 -15.37
CA ILE A 155 -1.25 -9.55 -13.92
C ILE A 155 -0.13 -8.61 -13.48
N GLN A 156 -0.47 -7.61 -12.66
CA GLN A 156 0.45 -6.54 -12.26
C GLN A 156 1.51 -7.00 -11.28
N GLU A 157 1.13 -7.82 -10.26
CA GLU A 157 2.09 -8.28 -9.25
C GLU A 157 1.83 -9.72 -8.81
N PHE A 158 2.92 -10.48 -8.62
CA PHE A 158 2.96 -11.76 -7.93
C PHE A 158 3.72 -11.56 -6.61
N LEU A 159 3.02 -11.76 -5.50
CA LEU A 159 3.43 -11.34 -4.16
C LEU A 159 3.74 -12.54 -3.28
N ALA A 160 4.99 -12.77 -2.92
CA ALA A 160 5.33 -13.79 -1.92
C ALA A 160 4.78 -13.40 -0.54
N ALA A 161 4.18 -14.36 0.16
CA ALA A 161 3.51 -14.19 1.45
C ALA A 161 3.98 -15.24 2.46
N PRO A 162 4.99 -14.96 3.30
CA PRO A 162 5.55 -15.91 4.26
C PRO A 162 4.66 -16.05 5.51
N VAL A 163 3.47 -16.64 5.33
CA VAL A 163 2.42 -16.73 6.36
C VAL A 163 2.80 -17.60 7.57
N GLY A 164 3.71 -18.55 7.38
CA GLY A 164 4.22 -19.43 8.43
C GLY A 164 5.49 -18.94 9.10
N ALA A 165 6.00 -17.74 8.76
CA ALA A 165 7.26 -17.24 9.30
C ALA A 165 7.20 -17.02 10.82
N PRO A 166 8.22 -17.45 11.59
CA PRO A 166 8.21 -17.33 13.04
C PRO A 166 8.41 -15.90 13.57
N SER A 167 8.84 -14.99 12.71
CA SER A 167 9.04 -13.56 13.02
C SER A 167 8.98 -12.70 11.77
N VAL A 168 8.77 -11.40 11.96
CA VAL A 168 8.84 -10.39 10.90
C VAL A 168 10.18 -10.43 10.16
N GLN A 169 11.29 -10.58 10.91
CA GLN A 169 12.62 -10.66 10.33
C GLN A 169 12.72 -11.86 9.37
N GLU A 170 12.30 -13.05 9.80
CA GLU A 170 12.31 -14.24 8.96
C GLU A 170 11.38 -14.10 7.75
N ALA A 171 10.23 -13.44 7.91
CA ALA A 171 9.32 -13.16 6.80
C ALA A 171 9.94 -12.24 5.75
N VAL A 172 10.59 -11.14 6.17
CA VAL A 172 11.28 -10.21 5.26
C VAL A 172 12.42 -10.91 4.52
N PHE A 173 13.22 -11.72 5.22
CA PHE A 173 14.31 -12.47 4.58
C PHE A 173 13.80 -13.57 3.66
N ALA A 174 12.68 -14.23 3.99
CA ALA A 174 12.07 -15.21 3.10
C ALA A 174 11.61 -14.59 1.78
N ASN A 175 11.00 -13.39 1.81
CA ASN A 175 10.64 -12.67 0.58
C ASN A 175 11.89 -12.35 -0.27
N ALA A 176 12.99 -11.95 0.34
CA ALA A 176 14.25 -11.71 -0.36
C ALA A 176 14.81 -12.99 -1.00
N ASP A 177 14.70 -14.13 -0.30
CA ASP A 177 15.11 -15.43 -0.84
C ASP A 177 14.20 -15.89 -1.99
N VAL A 178 12.86 -15.70 -1.89
CA VAL A 178 11.95 -15.99 -3.00
C VAL A 178 12.29 -15.13 -4.22
N HIS A 179 12.54 -13.83 -4.01
CA HIS A 179 12.96 -12.96 -5.10
C HIS A 179 14.29 -13.42 -5.76
N ALA A 180 15.24 -13.92 -4.98
CA ALA A 180 16.48 -14.50 -5.52
C ALA A 180 16.22 -15.83 -6.24
N ALA A 181 15.36 -16.70 -5.67
CA ALA A 181 15.00 -17.97 -6.29
C ALA A 181 14.27 -17.78 -7.64
N VAL A 182 13.43 -16.75 -7.77
CA VAL A 182 12.83 -16.38 -9.07
C VAL A 182 13.92 -16.09 -10.10
N ALA A 183 14.98 -15.35 -9.75
CA ALA A 183 16.11 -15.11 -10.67
C ALA A 183 16.83 -16.39 -11.09
N ASP A 184 16.98 -17.34 -10.16
CA ASP A 184 17.58 -18.63 -10.45
C ASP A 184 16.70 -19.45 -11.40
N VAL A 185 15.39 -19.54 -11.15
CA VAL A 185 14.42 -20.23 -12.02
C VAL A 185 14.40 -19.61 -13.43
N LEU A 186 14.40 -18.26 -13.53
CA LEU A 186 14.49 -17.56 -14.82
C LEU A 186 15.78 -17.92 -15.57
N THR A 187 16.91 -17.97 -14.87
CA THR A 187 18.20 -18.36 -15.45
C THR A 187 18.18 -19.80 -15.93
N GLU A 188 17.65 -20.75 -15.15
CA GLU A 188 17.51 -22.17 -15.48
C GLU A 188 16.64 -22.38 -16.72
N ARG A 189 15.59 -21.53 -16.89
CA ARG A 189 14.71 -21.55 -18.08
C ARG A 189 15.28 -20.76 -19.27
N GLY A 190 16.44 -20.10 -19.11
CA GLY A 190 17.07 -19.30 -20.16
C GLY A 190 16.35 -17.99 -20.46
N LEU A 191 15.56 -17.49 -19.53
CA LEU A 191 14.82 -16.24 -19.62
C LEU A 191 15.65 -15.08 -19.06
N ALA A 192 15.75 -14.00 -19.83
CA ALA A 192 16.34 -12.76 -19.35
C ALA A 192 15.24 -11.86 -18.80
N ALA A 193 15.44 -11.29 -17.62
CA ALA A 193 14.51 -10.34 -17.03
C ALA A 193 15.24 -9.10 -16.51
N ALA A 194 14.61 -7.93 -16.71
CA ALA A 194 14.91 -6.70 -16.00
C ALA A 194 14.07 -6.62 -14.73
N LYS A 195 14.25 -5.58 -13.95
CA LYS A 195 13.36 -5.25 -12.83
C LYS A 195 12.42 -4.12 -13.24
N GLY A 196 11.17 -4.24 -12.82
CA GLY A 196 10.17 -3.19 -12.93
C GLY A 196 10.34 -2.10 -11.86
N ASP A 197 9.39 -1.18 -11.82
CA ASP A 197 9.40 0.01 -10.96
C ASP A 197 9.47 -0.31 -9.46
N GLU A 198 8.94 -1.47 -9.05
CA GLU A 198 8.91 -1.92 -7.66
C GLU A 198 10.02 -2.91 -7.29
N GLY A 199 10.99 -3.10 -8.19
CA GLY A 199 12.13 -3.97 -7.98
C GLY A 199 11.84 -5.46 -8.23
N ALA A 200 10.62 -5.84 -8.57
CA ALA A 200 10.25 -7.19 -8.98
C ALA A 200 10.86 -7.56 -10.36
N TRP A 201 11.04 -8.85 -10.61
CA TRP A 201 11.49 -9.32 -11.93
C TRP A 201 10.37 -9.15 -12.96
N ALA A 202 10.71 -8.72 -14.14
CA ALA A 202 9.81 -8.53 -15.28
C ALA A 202 10.24 -9.43 -16.44
N PRO A 203 9.97 -10.74 -16.39
CA PRO A 203 10.31 -11.64 -17.48
C PRO A 203 9.34 -11.45 -18.65
N PRO A 204 9.79 -11.66 -19.91
CA PRO A 204 8.94 -11.58 -21.09
C PRO A 204 8.11 -12.87 -21.26
N VAL A 205 7.23 -13.14 -20.31
CA VAL A 205 6.36 -14.34 -20.26
C VAL A 205 4.92 -13.95 -20.04
N GLY A 206 3.98 -14.84 -20.35
CA GLY A 206 2.57 -14.67 -19.99
C GLY A 206 2.27 -15.15 -18.57
N ASP A 207 1.06 -14.84 -18.09
CA ASP A 207 0.63 -15.13 -16.73
C ASP A 207 0.82 -16.62 -16.34
N ALA A 208 0.44 -17.55 -17.21
CA ALA A 208 0.55 -18.99 -16.92
C ALA A 208 1.99 -19.44 -16.63
N GLU A 209 2.97 -18.96 -17.39
CA GLU A 209 4.39 -19.26 -17.12
C GLU A 209 4.91 -18.55 -15.88
N ALA A 210 4.41 -17.34 -15.61
CA ALA A 210 4.75 -16.61 -14.39
C ALA A 210 4.26 -17.33 -13.13
N PHE A 211 3.04 -17.90 -13.14
CA PHE A 211 2.54 -18.75 -12.06
C PHE A 211 3.48 -19.92 -11.79
N GLU A 212 3.90 -20.66 -12.83
CA GLU A 212 4.83 -21.78 -12.67
C GLU A 212 6.18 -21.34 -12.07
N ILE A 213 6.70 -20.19 -12.50
CA ILE A 213 7.99 -19.63 -12.00
C ILE A 213 7.88 -19.28 -10.53
N VAL A 214 6.80 -18.59 -10.14
CA VAL A 214 6.60 -18.13 -8.76
C VAL A 214 6.31 -19.30 -7.83
N ASP A 215 5.45 -20.24 -8.23
CA ASP A 215 5.14 -21.46 -7.47
C ASP A 215 6.40 -22.30 -7.22
N GLU A 216 7.23 -22.51 -8.25
CA GLU A 216 8.50 -23.21 -8.12
C GLU A 216 9.47 -22.49 -7.14
N ALA A 217 9.58 -21.17 -7.24
CA ALA A 217 10.47 -20.37 -6.37
C ALA A 217 9.98 -20.37 -4.91
N VAL A 218 8.68 -20.18 -4.69
CA VAL A 218 8.04 -20.20 -3.37
C VAL A 218 8.20 -21.57 -2.71
N SER A 219 7.89 -22.65 -3.43
CA SER A 219 8.04 -24.03 -2.92
C SER A 219 9.49 -24.33 -2.54
N ARG A 220 10.46 -23.95 -3.36
CA ARG A 220 11.90 -24.15 -3.09
C ARG A 220 12.32 -23.45 -1.78
N VAL A 221 11.92 -22.19 -1.58
CA VAL A 221 12.28 -21.43 -0.38
C VAL A 221 11.52 -21.91 0.85
N ALA A 222 10.25 -22.29 0.72
CA ALA A 222 9.47 -22.86 1.82
C ALA A 222 10.12 -24.15 2.37
N ASP A 223 10.56 -25.04 1.46
CA ASP A 223 11.29 -26.27 1.82
C ASP A 223 12.61 -25.95 2.54
N GLU A 224 13.38 -24.98 2.06
CA GLU A 224 14.66 -24.58 2.64
C GLU A 224 14.50 -23.91 4.02
N ARG A 225 13.49 -23.05 4.18
CA ARG A 225 13.20 -22.30 5.40
C ARG A 225 12.45 -23.13 6.43
N GLY A 226 11.70 -24.17 6.02
CA GLY A 226 10.94 -25.07 6.89
C GLY A 226 9.70 -24.44 7.49
N PHE A 227 9.11 -23.44 6.84
CA PHE A 227 7.82 -22.85 7.16
C PHE A 227 7.02 -22.49 5.89
N GLU A 228 5.73 -22.31 6.06
CA GLU A 228 4.81 -22.04 4.97
C GLU A 228 5.04 -20.66 4.35
N ILE A 229 5.17 -20.66 3.03
CA ILE A 229 5.18 -19.44 2.19
C ILE A 229 4.12 -19.69 1.12
N GLN A 230 3.10 -18.87 1.12
CA GLN A 230 2.12 -18.78 0.04
C GLN A 230 2.49 -17.63 -0.89
N PHE A 231 1.68 -17.37 -1.91
CA PHE A 231 1.76 -16.13 -2.66
C PHE A 231 0.38 -15.57 -2.96
N GLY A 232 0.34 -14.36 -3.43
CA GLY A 232 -0.87 -13.64 -3.81
C GLY A 232 -0.65 -12.84 -5.07
N LEU A 233 -1.68 -12.14 -5.48
CA LEU A 233 -1.73 -11.37 -6.70
C LEU A 233 -2.21 -9.95 -6.43
N ASP A 234 -1.69 -9.01 -7.20
CA ASP A 234 -2.37 -7.79 -7.57
C ASP A 234 -2.72 -7.91 -9.06
N VAL A 235 -3.99 -8.03 -9.36
CA VAL A 235 -4.46 -8.26 -10.73
C VAL A 235 -4.57 -6.94 -11.49
N ALA A 236 -4.88 -5.83 -10.80
CA ALA A 236 -5.17 -4.52 -11.37
C ALA A 236 -6.14 -4.63 -12.57
N ALA A 237 -7.24 -5.35 -12.38
CA ALA A 237 -8.12 -5.77 -13.48
C ALA A 237 -8.83 -4.60 -14.17
N ALA A 238 -8.95 -3.45 -13.52
CA ALA A 238 -9.49 -2.23 -14.14
C ALA A 238 -8.68 -1.83 -15.39
N GLU A 239 -7.34 -2.02 -15.37
CA GLU A 239 -6.46 -1.74 -16.51
C GLU A 239 -6.70 -2.69 -17.72
N MET A 240 -7.30 -3.86 -17.46
CA MET A 240 -7.64 -4.84 -18.48
C MET A 240 -9.09 -4.70 -18.99
N TYR A 241 -9.92 -3.89 -18.32
CA TYR A 241 -11.35 -3.83 -18.59
C TYR A 241 -11.69 -2.86 -19.74
N ASP A 242 -12.28 -3.39 -20.81
CA ASP A 242 -12.85 -2.61 -21.91
C ASP A 242 -14.34 -2.35 -21.61
N ALA A 243 -14.65 -1.17 -21.07
CA ALA A 243 -16.01 -0.80 -20.69
C ALA A 243 -16.98 -0.73 -21.88
N ASP A 244 -16.50 -0.41 -23.09
CA ASP A 244 -17.32 -0.34 -24.30
C ASP A 244 -17.74 -1.75 -24.77
N ALA A 245 -16.84 -2.74 -24.62
CA ALA A 245 -17.10 -4.13 -24.98
C ALA A 245 -17.67 -4.95 -23.81
N GLY A 246 -17.48 -4.52 -22.56
CA GLY A 246 -17.88 -5.22 -21.36
C GLY A 246 -17.05 -6.50 -21.10
N VAL A 247 -15.76 -6.48 -21.43
CA VAL A 247 -14.87 -7.64 -21.31
C VAL A 247 -13.50 -7.24 -20.75
N TYR A 248 -12.83 -8.17 -20.10
CA TYR A 248 -11.43 -8.08 -19.70
C TYR A 248 -10.52 -8.59 -20.81
N ARG A 249 -9.43 -7.87 -21.12
CA ARG A 249 -8.46 -8.24 -22.15
C ARG A 249 -7.08 -8.40 -21.57
N ALA A 250 -6.51 -9.59 -21.73
CA ALA A 250 -5.16 -9.93 -21.33
C ALA A 250 -4.43 -10.62 -22.50
N GLY A 251 -3.56 -9.91 -23.21
CA GLY A 251 -2.97 -10.39 -24.45
C GLY A 251 -4.02 -10.75 -25.51
N ASP A 252 -4.02 -12.00 -25.98
CA ASP A 252 -4.99 -12.54 -26.94
C ASP A 252 -6.26 -13.11 -26.28
N THR A 253 -6.38 -13.02 -24.96
CA THR A 253 -7.50 -13.59 -24.20
C THR A 253 -8.53 -12.52 -23.88
N GLU A 254 -9.80 -12.79 -24.19
CA GLU A 254 -10.95 -11.99 -23.74
C GLU A 254 -11.76 -12.82 -22.75
N ARG A 255 -12.25 -12.18 -21.66
CA ARG A 255 -13.14 -12.77 -20.66
C ARG A 255 -14.30 -11.86 -20.38
N THR A 256 -15.51 -12.39 -20.32
CA THR A 256 -16.65 -11.69 -19.71
C THR A 256 -16.44 -11.53 -18.21
N PRO A 257 -17.16 -10.64 -17.50
CA PRO A 257 -17.09 -10.54 -16.04
C PRO A 257 -17.30 -11.85 -15.29
N GLU A 258 -18.20 -12.72 -15.78
CA GLU A 258 -18.42 -14.06 -15.20
C GLU A 258 -17.19 -14.95 -15.41
N GLU A 259 -16.63 -15.00 -16.62
CA GLU A 259 -15.43 -15.79 -16.94
C GLU A 259 -14.19 -15.27 -16.19
N GLN A 260 -14.11 -13.97 -15.92
CA GLN A 260 -13.04 -13.39 -15.10
C GLN A 260 -13.14 -13.88 -13.66
N ARG A 261 -14.34 -13.83 -13.04
CA ARG A 261 -14.56 -14.37 -11.69
C ARG A 261 -14.25 -15.88 -11.61
N ASP A 262 -14.68 -16.65 -12.63
CA ASP A 262 -14.39 -18.09 -12.69
C ASP A 262 -12.89 -18.36 -12.79
N TRP A 263 -12.17 -17.57 -13.58
CA TRP A 263 -10.72 -17.66 -13.73
C TRP A 263 -10.00 -17.35 -12.42
N ILE A 264 -10.33 -16.24 -11.76
CA ILE A 264 -9.72 -15.87 -10.47
C ILE A 264 -10.00 -16.93 -9.41
N ALA A 265 -11.25 -17.40 -9.29
CA ALA A 265 -11.58 -18.45 -8.33
C ALA A 265 -10.82 -19.75 -8.60
N GLY A 266 -10.63 -20.11 -9.87
CA GLY A 266 -9.79 -21.25 -10.25
C GLY A 266 -8.32 -21.08 -9.83
N LEU A 267 -7.76 -19.88 -9.97
CA LEU A 267 -6.38 -19.58 -9.51
C LEU A 267 -6.25 -19.69 -7.99
N VAL A 268 -7.23 -19.18 -7.23
CA VAL A 268 -7.26 -19.31 -5.76
C VAL A 268 -7.23 -20.77 -5.34
N GLU A 269 -8.05 -21.62 -5.99
CA GLU A 269 -8.11 -23.05 -5.69
C GLU A 269 -6.85 -23.82 -6.14
N GLU A 270 -6.27 -23.47 -7.29
CA GLU A 270 -5.11 -24.18 -7.88
C GLU A 270 -3.81 -23.89 -7.14
N TYR A 271 -3.61 -22.61 -6.74
CA TYR A 271 -2.35 -22.13 -6.16
C TYR A 271 -2.44 -21.82 -4.66
N GLU A 272 -3.59 -22.09 -4.01
CA GLU A 272 -3.81 -21.77 -2.60
C GLU A 272 -3.42 -20.34 -2.26
N LEU A 273 -3.87 -19.36 -3.09
CA LEU A 273 -3.48 -17.95 -2.98
C LEU A 273 -3.91 -17.37 -1.63
N ALA A 274 -2.98 -16.72 -0.92
CA ALA A 274 -3.27 -16.03 0.35
C ALA A 274 -4.00 -14.69 0.15
N TYR A 275 -3.86 -14.08 -1.04
CA TYR A 275 -4.25 -12.70 -1.28
C TYR A 275 -4.54 -12.45 -2.77
N VAL A 276 -5.62 -11.75 -3.06
CA VAL A 276 -5.97 -11.29 -4.43
C VAL A 276 -6.49 -9.86 -4.35
N GLU A 277 -5.73 -8.93 -4.92
CA GLU A 277 -6.04 -7.51 -5.00
C GLU A 277 -6.65 -7.19 -6.35
N ASP A 278 -7.70 -6.38 -6.35
CA ASP A 278 -8.41 -5.85 -7.52
C ASP A 278 -8.61 -6.84 -8.66
N PRO A 279 -9.29 -7.98 -8.37
CA PRO A 279 -9.54 -9.02 -9.36
C PRO A 279 -10.51 -8.62 -10.48
N LEU A 280 -11.26 -7.51 -10.29
CA LEU A 280 -12.31 -7.00 -11.18
C LEU A 280 -12.20 -5.49 -11.33
N ASP A 281 -13.02 -4.91 -12.23
CA ASP A 281 -13.15 -3.47 -12.41
C ASP A 281 -13.59 -2.75 -11.12
N GLU A 282 -13.02 -1.57 -10.84
CA GLU A 282 -13.21 -0.79 -9.61
C GLU A 282 -14.66 -0.33 -9.36
N THR A 283 -15.54 -0.51 -10.33
CA THR A 283 -16.98 -0.17 -10.21
C THR A 283 -17.88 -1.38 -9.98
N ASP A 284 -17.37 -2.61 -10.16
CA ASP A 284 -18.14 -3.87 -10.11
C ASP A 284 -18.26 -4.45 -8.68
N PHE A 285 -18.86 -3.71 -7.76
CA PHE A 285 -19.08 -4.14 -6.37
C PHE A 285 -19.86 -5.46 -6.28
N ASP A 286 -20.82 -5.68 -7.17
CA ASP A 286 -21.63 -6.91 -7.18
C ASP A 286 -20.79 -8.12 -7.60
N GLY A 287 -19.95 -7.98 -8.63
CA GLY A 287 -19.02 -9.02 -9.06
C GLY A 287 -17.96 -9.34 -7.99
N PHE A 288 -17.43 -8.35 -7.29
CA PHE A 288 -16.56 -8.55 -6.14
C PHE A 288 -17.27 -9.33 -5.02
N ALA A 289 -18.54 -9.00 -4.72
CA ALA A 289 -19.31 -9.70 -3.70
C ALA A 289 -19.54 -11.19 -4.07
N GLU A 290 -19.87 -11.48 -5.33
CA GLU A 290 -20.01 -12.85 -5.82
C GLU A 290 -18.71 -13.66 -5.71
N LEU A 291 -17.56 -13.02 -6.02
CA LEU A 291 -16.25 -13.65 -5.88
C LEU A 291 -15.89 -13.89 -4.41
N THR A 292 -16.11 -12.88 -3.55
CA THR A 292 -15.82 -12.96 -2.11
C THR A 292 -16.68 -14.04 -1.42
N ASP A 293 -17.96 -14.17 -1.77
CA ASP A 293 -18.84 -15.26 -1.26
C ASP A 293 -18.30 -16.65 -1.68
N ARG A 294 -17.66 -16.73 -2.84
CA ARG A 294 -17.16 -18.00 -3.37
C ARG A 294 -15.82 -18.44 -2.77
N VAL A 295 -14.87 -17.52 -2.60
CA VAL A 295 -13.47 -17.85 -2.20
C VAL A 295 -12.96 -17.12 -0.98
N GLY A 296 -13.72 -16.20 -0.40
CA GLY A 296 -13.27 -15.36 0.71
C GLY A 296 -12.97 -16.10 2.02
N ASP A 297 -13.41 -17.35 2.16
CA ASP A 297 -13.03 -18.22 3.28
C ASP A 297 -11.60 -18.80 3.12
N GLN A 298 -11.02 -18.70 1.91
CA GLN A 298 -9.73 -19.31 1.55
C GLN A 298 -8.65 -18.25 1.32
N THR A 299 -9.03 -17.03 0.90
CA THR A 299 -8.13 -15.96 0.50
C THR A 299 -8.65 -14.60 0.93
N LEU A 300 -7.74 -13.62 1.03
CA LEU A 300 -8.16 -12.22 1.14
C LEU A 300 -8.47 -11.67 -0.26
N ILE A 301 -9.72 -11.24 -0.46
CA ILE A 301 -10.10 -10.40 -1.61
C ILE A 301 -9.96 -8.96 -1.16
N CYS A 302 -9.01 -8.25 -1.74
CA CYS A 302 -8.65 -6.89 -1.35
C CYS A 302 -9.08 -5.87 -2.40
N GLY A 303 -9.72 -4.81 -1.95
CA GLY A 303 -9.99 -3.64 -2.78
C GLY A 303 -8.93 -2.57 -2.58
N ASP A 304 -8.20 -2.23 -3.67
CA ASP A 304 -7.37 -1.03 -3.79
C ASP A 304 -8.17 0.07 -4.53
N ASP A 305 -8.26 0.00 -5.84
CA ASP A 305 -9.02 0.96 -6.66
C ASP A 305 -10.54 0.89 -6.36
N LEU A 306 -11.02 -0.29 -5.95
CA LEU A 306 -12.40 -0.44 -5.47
C LEU A 306 -12.73 0.53 -4.33
N PHE A 307 -11.79 0.78 -3.41
CA PHE A 307 -12.02 1.57 -2.19
C PHE A 307 -11.22 2.87 -2.11
N VAL A 308 -10.03 2.94 -2.70
CA VAL A 308 -9.09 4.08 -2.66
C VAL A 308 -8.89 4.67 -1.26
N THR A 309 -8.85 3.82 -0.23
CA THR A 309 -8.78 4.22 1.19
C THR A 309 -9.94 5.14 1.65
N ASN A 310 -11.04 5.20 0.90
CA ASN A 310 -12.17 6.11 1.11
C ASN A 310 -13.30 5.43 1.91
N VAL A 311 -13.72 6.05 3.02
CA VAL A 311 -14.74 5.50 3.95
C VAL A 311 -16.13 5.34 3.30
N GLU A 312 -16.52 6.18 2.34
CA GLU A 312 -17.81 6.07 1.69
C GLU A 312 -17.85 4.89 0.72
N ARG A 313 -16.77 4.70 -0.07
CA ARG A 313 -16.62 3.54 -0.95
C ARG A 313 -16.47 2.25 -0.14
N LEU A 314 -15.71 2.28 0.95
CA LEU A 314 -15.59 1.16 1.88
C LEU A 314 -16.93 0.78 2.49
N GLN A 315 -17.73 1.77 2.95
CA GLN A 315 -19.08 1.50 3.48
C GLN A 315 -19.97 0.82 2.44
N ARG A 316 -19.91 1.26 1.16
CA ARG A 316 -20.61 0.59 0.08
C ARG A 316 -20.16 -0.87 -0.08
N GLY A 317 -18.85 -1.13 -0.01
CA GLY A 317 -18.30 -2.49 -0.08
C GLY A 317 -18.76 -3.36 1.09
N ILE A 318 -18.79 -2.81 2.29
CA ILE A 318 -19.31 -3.50 3.48
C ILE A 318 -20.79 -3.85 3.31
N ASP A 319 -21.60 -2.91 2.84
CA ASP A 319 -23.04 -3.09 2.65
C ASP A 319 -23.36 -4.17 1.59
N THR A 320 -22.49 -4.33 0.59
CA THR A 320 -22.62 -5.34 -0.47
C THR A 320 -21.88 -6.64 -0.19
N GLY A 321 -20.96 -6.67 0.77
CA GLY A 321 -20.05 -7.80 1.01
C GLY A 321 -18.99 -7.95 -0.09
N ALA A 322 -18.57 -6.84 -0.73
CA ALA A 322 -17.74 -6.85 -1.92
C ALA A 322 -16.34 -7.43 -1.68
N ALA A 323 -15.75 -7.22 -0.51
CA ALA A 323 -14.41 -7.67 -0.18
C ALA A 323 -14.30 -8.04 1.30
N ASN A 324 -13.26 -8.77 1.68
CA ASN A 324 -12.93 -9.07 3.08
C ASN A 324 -11.64 -8.37 3.55
N SER A 325 -11.03 -7.54 2.68
CA SER A 325 -9.90 -6.69 3.04
C SER A 325 -9.84 -5.41 2.21
N ILE A 326 -9.15 -4.40 2.73
CA ILE A 326 -8.92 -3.10 2.10
C ILE A 326 -7.44 -2.77 2.06
N LEU A 327 -6.99 -2.21 0.94
CA LEU A 327 -5.66 -1.59 0.85
C LEU A 327 -5.68 -0.18 1.43
N ILE A 328 -4.68 0.15 2.24
CA ILE A 328 -4.57 1.44 2.93
C ILE A 328 -3.34 2.18 2.39
N LYS A 329 -3.59 3.27 1.69
CA LYS A 329 -2.59 4.16 1.10
C LYS A 329 -2.89 5.60 1.53
N PRO A 330 -2.22 6.16 2.55
CA PRO A 330 -2.55 7.50 3.06
C PRO A 330 -2.58 8.62 2.01
N ASN A 331 -1.76 8.52 0.95
CA ASN A 331 -1.76 9.51 -0.11
C ASN A 331 -2.99 9.45 -1.03
N GLN A 332 -3.70 8.30 -1.12
CA GLN A 332 -4.96 8.18 -1.88
C GLN A 332 -6.09 9.01 -1.27
N ILE A 333 -6.02 9.28 0.03
CA ILE A 333 -7.06 10.02 0.76
C ILE A 333 -6.55 11.36 1.33
N GLY A 334 -5.23 11.55 1.40
CA GLY A 334 -4.59 12.83 1.70
C GLY A 334 -4.12 13.01 3.14
N THR A 335 -4.66 12.31 4.14
CA THR A 335 -4.22 12.44 5.54
C THR A 335 -4.12 11.09 6.27
N LEU A 336 -3.37 11.07 7.39
CA LEU A 336 -3.34 9.91 8.28
C LEU A 336 -4.67 9.69 8.98
N THR A 337 -5.37 10.76 9.37
CA THR A 337 -6.69 10.64 10.02
C THR A 337 -7.69 9.92 9.13
N ASP A 338 -7.79 10.29 7.86
CA ASP A 338 -8.72 9.64 6.93
C ASP A 338 -8.34 8.18 6.68
N ALA A 339 -7.04 7.88 6.62
CA ALA A 339 -6.54 6.50 6.53
C ALA A 339 -6.90 5.69 7.80
N PHE A 340 -6.79 6.28 9.00
CA PHE A 340 -7.23 5.64 10.24
C PHE A 340 -8.74 5.41 10.28
N ASP A 341 -9.54 6.35 9.82
CA ASP A 341 -10.98 6.23 9.77
C ASP A 341 -11.41 5.06 8.86
N ALA A 342 -10.70 4.85 7.74
CA ALA A 342 -10.91 3.68 6.88
C ALA A 342 -10.53 2.36 7.59
N VAL A 343 -9.39 2.31 8.30
CA VAL A 343 -8.97 1.14 9.08
C VAL A 343 -9.98 0.83 10.21
N GLU A 344 -10.43 1.85 10.93
CA GLU A 344 -11.45 1.68 12.00
C GLU A 344 -12.75 1.10 11.45
N LEU A 345 -13.22 1.63 10.31
CA LEU A 345 -14.44 1.15 9.66
C LEU A 345 -14.28 -0.30 9.17
N ALA A 346 -13.17 -0.63 8.51
CA ALA A 346 -12.86 -1.99 8.08
C ALA A 346 -12.84 -2.98 9.26
N GLY A 347 -12.10 -2.65 10.31
CA GLY A 347 -12.01 -3.48 11.51
C GLY A 347 -13.36 -3.68 12.23
N ALA A 348 -14.22 -2.64 12.28
CA ALA A 348 -15.56 -2.74 12.83
C ALA A 348 -16.46 -3.68 12.02
N ALA A 349 -16.22 -3.82 10.72
CA ALA A 349 -16.90 -4.75 9.81
C ALA A 349 -16.28 -6.16 9.78
N GLY A 350 -15.15 -6.39 10.46
CA GLY A 350 -14.44 -7.67 10.47
C GLY A 350 -13.58 -7.89 9.21
N MET A 351 -13.26 -6.82 8.47
CA MET A 351 -12.36 -6.86 7.33
C MET A 351 -10.91 -6.66 7.78
N ASP A 352 -9.98 -7.28 7.07
CA ASP A 352 -8.55 -7.04 7.25
C ASP A 352 -8.09 -5.76 6.55
N SER A 353 -6.99 -5.17 7.05
CA SER A 353 -6.31 -4.04 6.43
C SER A 353 -4.93 -4.44 5.94
N VAL A 354 -4.56 -3.97 4.76
CA VAL A 354 -3.23 -4.14 4.16
C VAL A 354 -2.64 -2.75 3.94
N VAL A 355 -1.59 -2.39 4.69
CA VAL A 355 -0.94 -1.08 4.50
C VAL A 355 0.05 -1.17 3.36
N SER A 356 -0.03 -0.25 2.40
CA SER A 356 0.69 -0.37 1.14
C SER A 356 1.55 0.84 0.80
N HIS A 357 2.63 0.56 0.06
CA HIS A 357 3.43 1.53 -0.67
C HIS A 357 2.72 2.02 -1.96
N ARG A 358 3.39 2.86 -2.72
CA ARG A 358 3.04 3.20 -4.11
C ARG A 358 4.19 2.83 -5.05
N SER A 359 3.91 2.82 -6.36
CA SER A 359 4.92 2.56 -7.39
C SER A 359 6.05 3.60 -7.38
N GLY A 360 5.73 4.89 -7.23
CA GLY A 360 6.70 5.95 -6.97
C GLY A 360 6.88 6.20 -5.48
N GLU A 361 7.93 5.65 -4.89
CA GLU A 361 8.20 5.71 -3.46
C GLU A 361 9.37 6.63 -3.11
N THR A 362 9.48 6.94 -1.84
CA THR A 362 10.60 7.66 -1.25
C THR A 362 11.26 6.81 -0.16
N GLU A 363 12.30 7.31 0.49
CA GLU A 363 12.90 6.66 1.66
C GLU A 363 12.06 6.77 2.94
N ASP A 364 10.90 7.42 2.89
CA ASP A 364 10.00 7.55 4.04
C ASP A 364 9.51 6.18 4.53
N THR A 365 9.47 5.99 5.85
CA THR A 365 9.13 4.72 6.50
C THR A 365 7.81 4.75 7.26
N THR A 366 7.02 5.81 7.13
CA THR A 366 5.77 5.98 7.90
C THR A 366 4.83 4.80 7.79
N ILE A 367 4.70 4.18 6.59
CA ILE A 367 3.78 3.06 6.39
C ILE A 367 4.18 1.80 7.18
N ALA A 368 5.46 1.59 7.49
CA ALA A 368 5.88 0.50 8.38
C ALA A 368 5.36 0.71 9.80
N HIS A 369 5.43 1.95 10.30
CA HIS A 369 4.86 2.32 11.60
C HIS A 369 3.33 2.28 11.59
N LEU A 370 2.71 2.72 10.50
CA LEU A 370 1.26 2.69 10.33
C LEU A 370 0.73 1.26 10.38
N ALA A 371 1.34 0.32 9.66
CA ALA A 371 0.94 -1.08 9.64
C ALA A 371 0.96 -1.71 11.05
N VAL A 372 1.98 -1.41 11.85
CA VAL A 372 2.05 -1.89 13.25
C VAL A 372 1.09 -1.13 14.15
N ALA A 373 0.89 0.18 13.92
CA ALA A 373 0.00 1.01 14.73
C ALA A 373 -1.47 0.61 14.59
N THR A 374 -1.87 0.15 13.41
CA THR A 374 -3.25 -0.22 13.07
C THR A 374 -3.53 -1.72 13.23
N ASP A 375 -2.53 -2.52 13.64
CA ASP A 375 -2.64 -3.99 13.73
C ASP A 375 -3.04 -4.62 12.38
N ALA A 376 -2.52 -4.06 11.28
CA ALA A 376 -2.78 -4.55 9.93
C ALA A 376 -2.30 -6.00 9.77
N GLY A 377 -3.10 -6.83 9.09
CA GLY A 377 -2.73 -8.24 8.84
C GLY A 377 -1.54 -8.37 7.90
N TYR A 378 -1.44 -7.46 6.94
CA TYR A 378 -0.38 -7.46 5.92
C TYR A 378 0.20 -6.07 5.68
N VAL A 379 1.43 -6.05 5.15
CA VAL A 379 2.08 -4.84 4.63
C VAL A 379 2.64 -5.12 3.24
N LYS A 380 2.28 -4.30 2.26
CA LYS A 380 2.71 -4.41 0.86
C LYS A 380 3.74 -3.32 0.59
N THR A 381 5.04 -3.68 0.51
CA THR A 381 6.14 -2.70 0.34
C THR A 381 7.18 -3.11 -0.69
N GLY A 382 6.86 -4.08 -1.56
CA GLY A 382 7.84 -4.70 -2.46
C GLY A 382 8.85 -5.58 -1.72
N THR A 383 9.92 -5.99 -2.40
CA THR A 383 10.95 -6.89 -1.84
C THR A 383 12.33 -6.26 -1.84
N VAL A 384 12.73 -5.63 -2.94
CA VAL A 384 14.06 -5.04 -3.14
C VAL A 384 13.93 -3.63 -3.73
N GLY A 385 15.00 -2.84 -3.61
CA GLY A 385 15.02 -1.41 -3.93
C GLY A 385 15.29 -0.62 -2.64
N GLY A 386 16.03 0.47 -2.71
CA GLY A 386 16.42 1.25 -1.52
C GLY A 386 15.21 1.77 -0.75
N GLU A 387 14.23 2.29 -1.46
CA GLU A 387 12.96 2.80 -0.95
C GLU A 387 12.07 1.71 -0.34
N ARG A 388 12.14 0.47 -0.87
CA ARG A 388 11.39 -0.71 -0.36
C ARG A 388 12.05 -1.26 0.89
N THR A 389 13.37 -1.50 0.81
CA THR A 389 14.16 -2.00 1.94
C THR A 389 14.22 -1.01 3.10
N ALA A 390 14.06 0.30 2.88
CA ALA A 390 13.93 1.27 3.97
C ALA A 390 12.74 0.90 4.88
N LYS A 391 11.58 0.61 4.32
CA LYS A 391 10.36 0.24 5.06
C LYS A 391 10.45 -1.14 5.69
N LEU A 392 10.99 -2.12 4.95
CA LEU A 392 11.16 -3.49 5.45
C LEU A 392 12.17 -3.55 6.62
N ASN A 393 13.28 -2.82 6.51
CA ASN A 393 14.26 -2.73 7.60
C ASN A 393 13.69 -1.97 8.80
N GLU A 394 12.83 -0.97 8.58
CA GLU A 394 12.14 -0.29 9.67
C GLU A 394 11.17 -1.21 10.38
N LEU A 395 10.42 -2.02 9.64
CA LEU A 395 9.52 -3.02 10.23
C LEU A 395 10.28 -4.02 11.13
N ILE A 396 11.49 -4.46 10.71
CA ILE A 396 12.38 -5.29 11.54
C ILE A 396 12.78 -4.56 12.81
N ARG A 397 13.22 -3.28 12.74
CA ARG A 397 13.59 -2.48 13.93
C ARG A 397 12.42 -2.31 14.90
N ILE A 398 11.23 -1.99 14.36
CA ILE A 398 10.02 -1.89 15.20
C ILE A 398 9.73 -3.20 15.91
N ALA A 399 9.92 -4.36 15.25
CA ALA A 399 9.71 -5.66 15.86
C ALA A 399 10.73 -5.97 16.96
N GLU A 400 11.99 -5.54 16.80
CA GLU A 400 13.04 -5.68 17.82
C GLU A 400 12.79 -4.78 19.04
N ASP A 401 12.36 -3.54 18.81
CA ASP A 401 12.08 -2.57 19.88
C ASP A 401 10.79 -2.88 20.67
N ALA A 402 9.90 -3.69 20.12
CA ALA A 402 8.63 -4.05 20.75
C ALA A 402 8.73 -5.25 21.68
N VAL A 403 9.86 -5.97 21.68
CA VAL A 403 10.18 -7.12 22.56
C VAL A 403 10.86 -6.62 23.84
#